data_c9cd3bf7df7a5a43c4aef11e8c86d776
#
_entry.id   c9cd3bf7df7a5a43c4aef11e8c86d776
#
_cell.length_a   1.000
_cell.length_b   1.000
_cell.length_c   1.000
_cell.angle_alpha   90.00
_cell.angle_beta   90.00
_cell.angle_gamma   90.00
#
_symmetry.space_group_name_H-M   'P 1'
#
loop_
_entity.id
_entity.type
_entity.pdbx_description
1 polymer ?
#
loop_
_entity_poly.entity_id
_entity_poly.type
_entity_poly.pdbx_seq_one_letter_code
_entity_poly.pdbx_strand_id
1 'polypeptide(L)'
;TVNYMMAKDSVKKRFSGEGDGMSFTEFTYQLVQGFDFLHLYQTMNCKVQLGGADQWGNITTGTELIRRKLGSEAEAFAITCPLITKADGTKFGKTESGNVWLDPRYTSPYKFYQFWLNVSDEDAKRYIRIFTLLDRETVEALTAEHETAPHLRILQKRLAQEITTMIHSKEEYEKAVEASAILFGGSTSEALRKLDEETL
;
A
#
# COMPACT_ATOMS: atom_id res chain seq x y z
N THR A 1 -30.48 9.40 3.74
CA THR A 1 -30.97 10.09 4.95
C THR A 1 -29.91 10.11 6.02
N VAL A 2 -29.95 11.07 6.95
CA VAL A 2 -29.03 11.12 8.10
C VAL A 2 -29.07 9.82 8.90
N ASN A 3 -30.26 9.26 9.13
CA ASN A 3 -30.42 7.98 9.83
C ASN A 3 -29.63 6.84 9.15
N TYR A 4 -29.61 6.77 7.83
CA TYR A 4 -28.81 5.79 7.08
C TYR A 4 -27.32 5.99 7.29
N MET A 5 -26.86 7.24 7.29
CA MET A 5 -25.46 7.56 7.53
C MET A 5 -25.02 7.26 8.96
N MET A 6 -25.86 7.60 9.93
CA MET A 6 -25.63 7.33 11.36
C MET A 6 -25.62 5.83 11.70
N ALA A 7 -26.30 5.01 10.91
CA ALA A 7 -26.38 3.57 11.12
C ALA A 7 -25.12 2.79 10.72
N LYS A 8 -24.19 3.43 10.00
CA LYS A 8 -22.94 2.78 9.56
C LYS A 8 -21.98 2.55 10.72
N ASP A 9 -21.30 1.41 10.74
CA ASP A 9 -20.40 1.01 11.84
C ASP A 9 -19.26 2.01 12.06
N SER A 10 -18.70 2.56 10.98
CA SER A 10 -17.65 3.60 11.03
C SER A 10 -18.12 4.88 11.73
N VAL A 11 -19.41 5.22 11.59
CA VAL A 11 -20.00 6.39 12.23
C VAL A 11 -20.41 6.06 13.66
N LYS A 12 -21.10 4.94 13.88
CA LYS A 12 -21.53 4.51 15.22
C LYS A 12 -20.41 4.45 16.23
N LYS A 13 -19.28 3.82 15.87
CA LYS A 13 -18.10 3.71 16.74
C LYS A 13 -17.56 5.07 17.19
N ARG A 14 -17.60 6.06 16.30
CA ARG A 14 -17.12 7.43 16.60
C ARG A 14 -18.08 8.22 17.49
N PHE A 15 -19.39 7.91 17.44
CA PHE A 15 -20.42 8.54 18.27
C PHE A 15 -20.71 7.81 19.58
N SER A 16 -20.26 6.56 19.77
CA SER A 16 -20.48 5.77 20.99
C SER A 16 -19.55 6.13 22.15
N GLY A 17 -18.70 7.13 22.02
CA GLY A 17 -17.76 7.57 23.07
C GLY A 17 -16.43 6.83 23.11
N GLU A 18 -16.22 5.88 22.19
CA GLU A 18 -14.95 5.12 22.08
C GLU A 18 -13.87 5.83 21.24
N GLY A 19 -14.07 7.11 20.89
CA GLY A 19 -13.13 7.87 20.04
C GLY A 19 -13.35 9.38 20.13
N ASP A 20 -12.48 10.13 19.41
CA ASP A 20 -12.44 11.60 19.41
C ASP A 20 -13.64 12.29 18.71
N GLY A 21 -14.77 11.60 18.55
CA GLY A 21 -15.91 12.11 17.82
C GLY A 21 -15.69 12.12 16.29
N MET A 22 -16.52 12.87 15.57
CA MET A 22 -16.43 13.00 14.11
C MET A 22 -16.74 14.44 13.73
N SER A 23 -15.90 15.05 12.92
CA SER A 23 -16.15 16.37 12.36
C SER A 23 -17.27 16.33 11.32
N PHE A 24 -17.89 17.49 11.05
CA PHE A 24 -18.89 17.61 9.98
C PHE A 24 -18.32 17.22 8.62
N THR A 25 -17.07 17.59 8.35
CA THR A 25 -16.37 17.22 7.11
C THR A 25 -16.23 15.72 6.96
N GLU A 26 -15.79 15.02 7.99
CA GLU A 26 -15.68 13.55 7.98
C GLU A 26 -17.05 12.87 7.81
N PHE A 27 -18.09 13.40 8.46
CA PHE A 27 -19.43 12.88 8.32
C PHE A 27 -20.00 13.05 6.90
N THR A 28 -19.76 14.19 6.28
CA THR A 28 -20.26 14.52 4.94
C THR A 28 -19.41 13.93 3.82
N TYR A 29 -18.15 13.57 4.09
CA TYR A 29 -17.22 12.99 3.10
C TYR A 29 -17.85 11.83 2.31
N GLN A 30 -18.53 10.92 2.97
CA GLN A 30 -19.21 9.80 2.32
C GLN A 30 -20.28 10.22 1.30
N LEU A 31 -20.88 11.41 1.47
CA LEU A 31 -21.85 11.94 0.51
C LEU A 31 -21.14 12.47 -0.75
N VAL A 32 -20.02 13.15 -0.58
CA VAL A 32 -19.23 13.68 -1.69
C VAL A 32 -18.72 12.52 -2.55
N GLN A 33 -18.13 11.52 -1.95
CA GLN A 33 -17.64 10.31 -2.66
C GLN A 33 -18.80 9.55 -3.33
N GLY A 34 -19.94 9.43 -2.63
CA GLY A 34 -21.13 8.78 -3.20
C GLY A 34 -21.69 9.54 -4.40
N PHE A 35 -21.66 10.87 -4.37
CA PHE A 35 -22.09 11.73 -5.48
C PHE A 35 -21.12 11.63 -6.66
N ASP A 36 -19.81 11.59 -6.41
CA ASP A 36 -18.79 11.35 -7.44
C ASP A 36 -19.03 10.02 -8.15
N PHE A 37 -19.33 8.96 -7.41
CA PHE A 37 -19.62 7.66 -8.02
C PHE A 37 -20.87 7.72 -8.92
N LEU A 38 -21.94 8.40 -8.46
CA LEU A 38 -23.12 8.62 -9.30
C LEU A 38 -22.78 9.41 -10.57
N HIS A 39 -21.97 10.47 -10.45
CA HIS A 39 -21.53 11.26 -11.58
C HIS A 39 -20.73 10.45 -12.59
N LEU A 40 -19.74 9.68 -12.12
CA LEU A 40 -18.93 8.79 -12.97
C LEU A 40 -19.77 7.68 -13.62
N TYR A 41 -20.76 7.16 -12.91
CA TYR A 41 -21.71 6.20 -13.44
C TYR A 41 -22.48 6.79 -14.63
N GLN A 42 -23.03 7.99 -14.47
CA GLN A 42 -23.85 8.65 -15.48
C GLN A 42 -23.05 9.16 -16.69
N THR A 43 -21.85 9.68 -16.46
CA THR A 43 -21.05 10.35 -17.51
C THR A 43 -20.04 9.43 -18.18
N MET A 44 -19.53 8.42 -17.48
CA MET A 44 -18.45 7.56 -17.94
C MET A 44 -18.82 6.05 -17.93
N ASN A 45 -20.06 5.71 -17.61
CA ASN A 45 -20.52 4.33 -17.44
C ASN A 45 -19.64 3.53 -16.45
N CYS A 46 -19.13 4.21 -15.41
CA CYS A 46 -18.31 3.59 -14.36
C CYS A 46 -19.21 2.82 -13.41
N LYS A 47 -19.22 1.50 -13.51
CA LYS A 47 -20.10 0.62 -12.71
C LYS A 47 -19.44 0.07 -11.46
N VAL A 48 -18.12 0.11 -11.33
CA VAL A 48 -17.37 -0.49 -10.23
C VAL A 48 -16.53 0.55 -9.53
N GLN A 49 -16.62 0.62 -8.20
CA GLN A 49 -15.68 1.38 -7.36
C GLN A 49 -14.93 0.40 -6.45
N LEU A 50 -13.59 0.49 -6.47
CA LEU A 50 -12.69 -0.35 -5.70
C LEU A 50 -11.95 0.49 -4.66
N GLY A 51 -11.73 -0.06 -3.45
CA GLY A 51 -10.96 0.60 -2.40
C GLY A 51 -10.45 -0.35 -1.32
N GLY A 52 -9.83 0.21 -0.29
CA GLY A 52 -9.52 -0.54 0.93
C GLY A 52 -10.78 -0.83 1.75
N ALA A 53 -10.70 -1.77 2.67
CA ALA A 53 -11.85 -2.16 3.52
C ALA A 53 -12.42 -0.99 4.34
N ASP A 54 -11.60 0.02 4.66
CA ASP A 54 -12.01 1.27 5.31
C ASP A 54 -12.94 2.12 4.44
N GLN A 55 -12.92 1.94 3.11
CA GLN A 55 -13.74 2.67 2.15
C GLN A 55 -15.12 2.07 1.92
N TRP A 56 -15.41 0.89 2.48
CA TRP A 56 -16.69 0.20 2.27
C TRP A 56 -17.91 1.08 2.50
N GLY A 57 -17.93 1.81 3.62
CA GLY A 57 -19.01 2.71 3.98
C GLY A 57 -19.20 3.86 2.97
N ASN A 58 -18.13 4.41 2.44
CA ASN A 58 -18.19 5.49 1.46
C ASN A 58 -18.66 4.97 0.09
N ILE A 59 -18.07 3.87 -0.38
CA ILE A 59 -18.41 3.28 -1.69
C ILE A 59 -19.87 2.83 -1.73
N THR A 60 -20.33 2.16 -0.68
CA THR A 60 -21.74 1.71 -0.60
C THR A 60 -22.74 2.86 -0.49
N THR A 61 -22.33 4.04 -0.06
CA THR A 61 -23.18 5.25 -0.18
C THR A 61 -23.44 5.59 -1.64
N GLY A 62 -22.43 5.43 -2.50
CA GLY A 62 -22.55 5.64 -3.94
C GLY A 62 -23.46 4.62 -4.62
N THR A 63 -23.28 3.34 -4.34
CA THR A 63 -24.15 2.29 -4.93
C THR A 63 -25.62 2.50 -4.53
N GLU A 64 -25.87 2.86 -3.27
CA GLU A 64 -27.23 3.14 -2.79
C GLU A 64 -27.80 4.42 -3.41
N LEU A 65 -26.98 5.45 -3.61
CA LEU A 65 -27.40 6.69 -4.27
C LEU A 65 -27.77 6.44 -5.73
N ILE A 66 -26.98 5.64 -6.46
CA ILE A 66 -27.25 5.24 -7.84
C ILE A 66 -28.59 4.51 -7.92
N ARG A 67 -28.77 3.48 -7.08
CA ARG A 67 -30.03 2.73 -7.01
C ARG A 67 -31.25 3.61 -6.74
N ARG A 68 -31.15 4.56 -5.80
CA ARG A 68 -32.27 5.47 -5.47
C ARG A 68 -32.57 6.50 -6.54
N LYS A 69 -31.55 6.97 -7.26
CA LYS A 69 -31.72 8.00 -8.27
C LYS A 69 -32.13 7.45 -9.64
N LEU A 70 -31.61 6.30 -10.02
CA LEU A 70 -31.73 5.75 -11.37
C LEU A 70 -32.66 4.51 -11.42
N GLY A 71 -33.07 4.00 -10.25
CA GLY A 71 -33.93 2.81 -10.16
C GLY A 71 -33.17 1.52 -9.86
N SER A 72 -33.90 0.45 -9.58
CA SER A 72 -33.35 -0.87 -9.20
C SER A 72 -32.56 -1.55 -10.32
N GLU A 73 -32.80 -1.18 -11.56
CA GLU A 73 -32.10 -1.71 -12.74
C GLU A 73 -30.70 -1.11 -12.94
N ALA A 74 -30.38 -0.05 -12.21
CA ALA A 74 -29.06 0.57 -12.25
C ALA A 74 -28.07 -0.22 -11.38
N GLU A 75 -27.25 -1.05 -12.02
CA GLU A 75 -26.26 -1.92 -11.39
C GLU A 75 -24.94 -1.16 -11.15
N ALA A 76 -24.58 -0.99 -9.86
CA ALA A 76 -23.28 -0.47 -9.44
C ALA A 76 -22.70 -1.34 -8.32
N PHE A 77 -21.40 -1.62 -8.40
CA PHE A 77 -20.73 -2.59 -7.56
C PHE A 77 -19.65 -1.95 -6.70
N ALA A 78 -19.55 -2.38 -5.44
CA ALA A 78 -18.50 -2.03 -4.49
C ALA A 78 -17.57 -3.23 -4.31
N ILE A 79 -16.28 -3.02 -4.47
CA ILE A 79 -15.25 -4.03 -4.20
C ILE A 79 -14.25 -3.46 -3.20
N THR A 80 -13.93 -4.21 -2.14
CA THR A 80 -12.89 -3.80 -1.21
C THR A 80 -11.87 -4.90 -0.98
N CYS A 81 -10.60 -4.47 -0.76
CA CYS A 81 -9.51 -5.34 -0.33
C CYS A 81 -9.22 -5.11 1.15
N PRO A 82 -8.75 -6.13 1.88
CA PRO A 82 -8.20 -5.95 3.22
C PRO A 82 -7.09 -4.89 3.23
N LEU A 83 -7.00 -4.12 4.32
CA LEU A 83 -5.91 -3.15 4.49
C LEU A 83 -4.57 -3.88 4.64
N ILE A 84 -3.54 -3.31 4.02
CA ILE A 84 -2.17 -3.80 4.19
C ILE A 84 -1.62 -3.24 5.50
N THR A 85 -1.26 -4.15 6.40
CA THR A 85 -0.64 -3.85 7.68
C THR A 85 0.70 -4.55 7.76
N LYS A 86 1.58 -4.12 8.66
CA LYS A 86 2.74 -4.89 9.08
C LYS A 86 2.30 -6.09 9.93
N ALA A 87 3.20 -7.05 10.14
CA ALA A 87 2.95 -8.22 10.99
C ALA A 87 2.60 -7.84 12.45
N ASP A 88 3.14 -6.73 12.94
CA ASP A 88 2.83 -6.16 14.26
C ASP A 88 1.48 -5.42 14.33
N GLY A 89 0.70 -5.41 13.25
CA GLY A 89 -0.60 -4.73 13.14
C GLY A 89 -0.52 -3.23 12.85
N THR A 90 0.66 -2.64 12.80
CA THR A 90 0.83 -1.22 12.49
C THR A 90 0.58 -0.92 11.01
N LYS A 91 0.36 0.36 10.69
CA LYS A 91 0.10 0.79 9.31
C LYS A 91 1.34 0.59 8.45
N PHE A 92 1.14 -0.03 7.28
CA PHE A 92 2.17 -0.14 6.25
C PHE A 92 2.55 1.22 5.66
N GLY A 93 3.81 1.36 5.21
CA GLY A 93 4.30 2.57 4.51
C GLY A 93 4.68 3.74 5.42
N LYS A 94 4.52 3.61 6.75
CA LYS A 94 5.01 4.59 7.72
C LYS A 94 6.25 4.06 8.44
N THR A 95 7.29 4.88 8.49
CA THR A 95 8.51 4.65 9.28
C THR A 95 8.60 5.70 10.37
N GLU A 96 9.54 5.56 11.29
CA GLU A 96 9.83 6.60 12.32
C GLU A 96 10.20 7.95 11.69
N SER A 97 10.81 7.90 10.48
CA SER A 97 11.19 9.09 9.71
C SER A 97 10.09 9.59 8.74
N GLY A 98 8.89 9.02 8.77
CA GLY A 98 7.77 9.44 7.93
C GLY A 98 7.34 8.40 6.89
N ASN A 99 6.77 8.85 5.78
CA ASN A 99 6.30 8.00 4.70
C ASN A 99 7.45 7.56 3.78
N VAL A 100 7.34 6.35 3.22
CA VAL A 100 8.18 5.91 2.11
C VAL A 100 7.51 6.35 0.81
N TRP A 101 8.15 7.26 0.10
CA TRP A 101 7.63 7.86 -1.12
C TRP A 101 8.14 7.11 -2.37
N LEU A 102 7.33 7.07 -3.41
CA LEU A 102 7.74 6.55 -4.71
C LEU A 102 8.62 7.55 -5.49
N ASP A 103 8.43 8.85 -5.22
CA ASP A 103 9.20 9.92 -5.84
C ASP A 103 10.61 9.97 -5.24
N PRO A 104 11.68 9.83 -6.05
CA PRO A 104 13.07 9.80 -5.59
C PRO A 104 13.51 11.11 -4.92
N ARG A 105 12.83 12.22 -5.15
CA ARG A 105 13.08 13.51 -4.48
C ARG A 105 12.76 13.48 -2.98
N TYR A 106 11.86 12.59 -2.54
CA TYR A 106 11.43 12.47 -1.15
C TYR A 106 11.98 11.22 -0.47
N THR A 107 12.14 10.13 -1.21
CA THR A 107 12.79 8.89 -0.73
C THR A 107 13.73 8.42 -1.82
N SER A 108 15.04 8.53 -1.59
CA SER A 108 16.02 8.09 -2.59
C SER A 108 15.87 6.60 -2.91
N PRO A 109 16.26 6.15 -4.13
CA PRO A 109 16.21 4.73 -4.51
C PRO A 109 16.93 3.82 -3.53
N TYR A 110 18.03 4.29 -2.95
CA TYR A 110 18.75 3.57 -1.91
C TYR A 110 17.91 3.39 -0.62
N LYS A 111 17.31 4.46 -0.10
CA LYS A 111 16.42 4.39 1.08
C LYS A 111 15.19 3.54 0.81
N PHE A 112 14.65 3.62 -0.41
CA PHE A 112 13.54 2.81 -0.86
C PHE A 112 13.92 1.32 -0.90
N TYR A 113 15.06 0.97 -1.48
CA TYR A 113 15.62 -0.39 -1.46
C TYR A 113 15.83 -0.90 -0.03
N GLN A 114 16.44 -0.10 0.84
CA GLN A 114 16.69 -0.47 2.23
C GLN A 114 15.38 -0.71 3.02
N PHE A 115 14.33 0.04 2.74
CA PHE A 115 13.02 -0.19 3.36
C PHE A 115 12.51 -1.61 3.10
N TRP A 116 12.54 -2.05 1.84
CA TRP A 116 12.09 -3.38 1.46
C TRP A 116 13.04 -4.49 1.93
N LEU A 117 14.33 -4.22 1.91
CA LEU A 117 15.34 -5.16 2.41
C LEU A 117 15.19 -5.40 3.90
N ASN A 118 14.71 -4.44 4.69
CA ASN A 118 14.63 -4.50 6.15
C ASN A 118 13.27 -4.93 6.71
N VAL A 119 12.31 -5.34 5.88
CA VAL A 119 11.05 -5.90 6.38
C VAL A 119 11.27 -7.22 7.12
N SER A 120 10.37 -7.55 8.05
CA SER A 120 10.41 -8.82 8.79
C SER A 120 10.23 -10.03 7.87
N ASP A 121 10.62 -11.21 8.31
CA ASP A 121 10.42 -12.44 7.53
C ASP A 121 8.94 -12.72 7.28
N GLU A 122 8.09 -12.45 8.26
CA GLU A 122 6.65 -12.61 8.16
C GLU A 122 6.04 -11.62 7.13
N ASP A 123 6.48 -10.37 7.18
CA ASP A 123 6.06 -9.36 6.20
C ASP A 123 6.57 -9.70 4.80
N ALA A 124 7.81 -10.14 4.65
CA ALA A 124 8.37 -10.50 3.36
C ALA A 124 7.56 -11.61 2.66
N LYS A 125 7.12 -12.63 3.41
CA LYS A 125 6.25 -13.71 2.91
C LYS A 125 4.90 -13.21 2.39
N ARG A 126 4.34 -12.16 3.00
CA ARG A 126 3.09 -11.54 2.58
C ARG A 126 3.31 -10.59 1.41
N TYR A 127 4.31 -9.73 1.53
CA TYR A 127 4.53 -8.62 0.59
C TYR A 127 5.03 -9.09 -0.77
N ILE A 128 5.80 -10.17 -0.84
CA ILE A 128 6.23 -10.72 -2.13
C ILE A 128 5.04 -11.14 -3.01
N ARG A 129 3.94 -11.59 -2.39
CA ARG A 129 2.70 -11.95 -3.10
C ARG A 129 1.84 -10.74 -3.49
N ILE A 130 1.98 -9.64 -2.77
CA ILE A 130 1.13 -8.45 -2.96
C ILE A 130 1.79 -7.44 -3.90
N PHE A 131 3.10 -7.25 -3.77
CA PHE A 131 3.82 -6.15 -4.41
C PHE A 131 4.68 -6.57 -5.59
N THR A 132 4.73 -7.87 -5.93
CA THR A 132 5.49 -8.34 -7.10
C THR A 132 4.57 -8.98 -8.14
N LEU A 133 5.06 -9.06 -9.37
CA LEU A 133 4.41 -9.77 -10.48
C LEU A 133 4.99 -11.18 -10.70
N LEU A 134 5.67 -11.73 -9.69
CA LEU A 134 6.20 -13.08 -9.72
C LEU A 134 5.06 -14.09 -9.76
N ASP A 135 5.24 -15.14 -10.53
CA ASP A 135 4.30 -16.25 -10.56
C ASP A 135 4.30 -17.04 -9.24
N ARG A 136 3.25 -17.83 -9.07
CA ARG A 136 3.03 -18.60 -7.84
C ARG A 136 4.16 -19.58 -7.54
N GLU A 137 4.66 -20.27 -8.56
CA GLU A 137 5.71 -21.30 -8.41
C GLU A 137 7.01 -20.67 -7.91
N THR A 138 7.39 -19.52 -8.50
CA THR A 138 8.55 -18.73 -8.07
C THR A 138 8.41 -18.27 -6.62
N VAL A 139 7.25 -17.75 -6.24
CA VAL A 139 7.00 -17.27 -4.86
C VAL A 139 7.05 -18.44 -3.86
N GLU A 140 6.48 -19.59 -4.19
CA GLU A 140 6.50 -20.78 -3.32
C GLU A 140 7.93 -21.33 -3.16
N ALA A 141 8.71 -21.39 -4.26
CA ALA A 141 10.11 -21.83 -4.22
C ALA A 141 10.98 -20.91 -3.36
N LEU A 142 10.89 -19.59 -3.58
CA LEU A 142 11.62 -18.61 -2.77
C LEU A 142 11.22 -18.65 -1.28
N THR A 143 9.95 -18.89 -1.00
CA THR A 143 9.48 -19.03 0.40
C THR A 143 10.06 -20.26 1.07
N ALA A 144 10.06 -21.41 0.38
CA ALA A 144 10.64 -22.64 0.89
C ALA A 144 12.16 -22.52 1.11
N GLU A 145 12.87 -21.90 0.16
CA GLU A 145 14.30 -21.63 0.28
C GLU A 145 14.60 -20.72 1.49
N HIS A 146 13.84 -19.64 1.64
CA HIS A 146 13.98 -18.72 2.76
C HIS A 146 13.78 -19.41 4.12
N GLU A 147 12.81 -20.33 4.22
CA GLU A 147 12.54 -21.08 5.47
C GLU A 147 13.68 -21.96 5.91
N THR A 148 14.52 -22.44 4.98
CA THR A 148 15.71 -23.24 5.32
C THR A 148 16.86 -22.40 5.84
N ALA A 149 16.98 -21.12 5.41
CA ALA A 149 18.07 -20.24 5.78
C ALA A 149 17.60 -18.78 5.89
N PRO A 150 16.76 -18.41 6.88
CA PRO A 150 16.19 -17.06 7.01
C PRO A 150 17.25 -15.95 7.12
N HIS A 151 18.41 -16.25 7.72
CA HIS A 151 19.52 -15.32 7.90
C HIS A 151 20.10 -14.82 6.55
N LEU A 152 19.91 -15.55 5.45
CA LEU A 152 20.33 -15.12 4.11
C LEU A 152 19.41 -14.05 3.51
N ARG A 153 18.21 -13.83 4.09
CA ARG A 153 17.22 -12.82 3.71
C ARG A 153 16.84 -12.88 2.21
N ILE A 154 16.66 -14.10 1.69
CA ILE A 154 16.42 -14.34 0.25
C ILE A 154 15.11 -13.65 -0.19
N LEU A 155 14.04 -13.78 0.59
CA LEU A 155 12.76 -13.14 0.28
C LEU A 155 12.87 -11.61 0.26
N GLN A 156 13.51 -11.01 1.27
CA GLN A 156 13.68 -9.56 1.35
C GLN A 156 14.52 -9.03 0.19
N LYS A 157 15.61 -9.73 -0.14
CA LYS A 157 16.45 -9.36 -1.29
C LYS A 157 15.68 -9.39 -2.59
N ARG A 158 14.90 -10.47 -2.83
CA ARG A 158 14.11 -10.58 -4.05
C ARG A 158 12.97 -9.53 -4.07
N LEU A 159 12.29 -9.32 -2.95
CA LEU A 159 11.25 -8.30 -2.81
C LEU A 159 11.82 -6.90 -3.11
N ALA A 160 12.92 -6.53 -2.49
CA ALA A 160 13.59 -5.25 -2.72
C ALA A 160 14.05 -5.08 -4.17
N GLN A 161 14.57 -6.14 -4.81
CA GLN A 161 14.93 -6.15 -6.22
C GLN A 161 13.74 -5.85 -7.11
N GLU A 162 12.65 -6.63 -6.99
CA GLU A 162 11.48 -6.51 -7.84
C GLU A 162 10.86 -5.13 -7.75
N ILE A 163 10.65 -4.64 -6.52
CA ILE A 163 9.95 -3.37 -6.31
C ILE A 163 10.83 -2.19 -6.68
N THR A 164 12.12 -2.19 -6.31
CA THR A 164 13.02 -1.08 -6.67
C THR A 164 13.21 -0.99 -8.18
N THR A 165 13.36 -2.14 -8.85
CA THR A 165 13.44 -2.18 -10.32
C THR A 165 12.16 -1.66 -10.98
N MET A 166 11.01 -2.04 -10.45
CA MET A 166 9.70 -1.63 -11.00
C MET A 166 9.46 -0.12 -10.86
N ILE A 167 9.82 0.47 -9.73
CA ILE A 167 9.49 1.87 -9.39
C ILE A 167 10.55 2.84 -9.88
N HIS A 168 11.81 2.52 -9.73
CA HIS A 168 12.91 3.43 -10.06
C HIS A 168 13.63 3.03 -11.34
N SER A 169 14.25 1.88 -11.40
CA SER A 169 14.82 1.21 -12.56
C SER A 169 15.77 0.08 -12.12
N LYS A 170 16.19 -0.75 -13.06
CA LYS A 170 17.23 -1.76 -12.81
C LYS A 170 18.58 -1.12 -12.43
N GLU A 171 18.92 -0.01 -13.09
CA GLU A 171 20.17 0.73 -12.82
C GLU A 171 20.19 1.27 -11.38
N GLU A 172 19.10 1.90 -10.94
CA GLU A 172 18.99 2.42 -9.56
C GLU A 172 19.01 1.30 -8.52
N TYR A 173 18.40 0.15 -8.82
CA TYR A 173 18.53 -1.04 -7.98
C TYR A 173 19.99 -1.51 -7.85
N GLU A 174 20.74 -1.60 -8.98
CA GLU A 174 22.13 -2.04 -8.98
C GLU A 174 23.02 -1.07 -8.18
N LYS A 175 22.82 0.23 -8.32
CA LYS A 175 23.50 1.26 -7.50
C LYS A 175 23.16 1.10 -6.01
N ALA A 176 21.90 0.86 -5.68
CA ALA A 176 21.47 0.67 -4.28
C ALA A 176 22.11 -0.58 -3.64
N VAL A 177 22.23 -1.67 -4.40
CA VAL A 177 22.94 -2.89 -3.96
C VAL A 177 24.43 -2.62 -3.74
N GLU A 178 25.09 -1.93 -4.69
CA GLU A 178 26.50 -1.57 -4.58
C GLU A 178 26.74 -0.67 -3.35
N ALA A 179 25.94 0.37 -3.18
CA ALA A 179 26.02 1.24 -2.00
C ALA A 179 25.81 0.46 -0.68
N SER A 180 24.86 -0.45 -0.65
CA SER A 180 24.62 -1.31 0.52
C SER A 180 25.81 -2.22 0.82
N ALA A 181 26.43 -2.81 -0.21
CA ALA A 181 27.62 -3.64 -0.06
C ALA A 181 28.83 -2.83 0.44
N ILE A 182 28.96 -1.58 0.02
CA ILE A 182 30.00 -0.67 0.49
C ILE A 182 29.80 -0.31 1.96
N LEU A 183 28.58 0.04 2.35
CA LEU A 183 28.29 0.52 3.71
C LEU A 183 28.31 -0.61 4.76
N PHE A 184 27.92 -1.82 4.39
CA PHE A 184 27.74 -2.95 5.32
C PHE A 184 28.66 -4.14 5.05
N GLY A 185 29.34 -4.17 3.91
CA GLY A 185 30.14 -5.30 3.45
C GLY A 185 31.64 -5.24 3.79
N GLY A 186 32.09 -4.28 4.58
CA GLY A 186 33.51 -4.15 4.95
C GLY A 186 34.43 -3.73 3.81
N SER A 187 33.91 -2.95 2.88
CA SER A 187 34.57 -2.53 1.66
C SER A 187 35.72 -1.54 1.88
N THR A 188 36.68 -1.59 0.96
CA THR A 188 37.89 -0.77 0.92
C THR A 188 37.59 0.69 0.60
N SER A 189 38.51 1.60 0.97
CA SER A 189 38.43 3.04 0.69
C SER A 189 38.28 3.41 -0.80
N GLU A 190 38.62 2.51 -1.74
CA GLU A 190 38.43 2.69 -3.17
C GLU A 190 36.95 2.58 -3.60
N ALA A 191 36.16 1.72 -2.94
CA ALA A 191 34.74 1.57 -3.22
C ALA A 191 33.95 2.79 -2.74
N LEU A 192 34.33 3.39 -1.61
CA LEU A 192 33.71 4.63 -1.08
C LEU A 192 33.92 5.85 -2.00
N ARG A 193 34.99 5.88 -2.79
CA ARG A 193 35.24 6.98 -3.74
C ARG A 193 34.37 6.95 -5.00
N LYS A 194 33.68 5.86 -5.24
CA LYS A 194 32.78 5.68 -6.40
C LYS A 194 31.33 6.08 -6.14
N LEU A 195 30.98 6.31 -4.86
CA LEU A 195 29.65 6.77 -4.50
C LEU A 195 29.50 8.26 -4.82
N ASP A 196 28.48 8.62 -5.55
CA ASP A 196 28.07 10.00 -5.75
C ASP A 196 27.19 10.50 -4.58
N GLU A 197 27.08 11.82 -4.47
CA GLU A 197 26.33 12.49 -3.39
C GLU A 197 24.82 12.20 -3.45
N GLU A 198 24.28 11.79 -4.62
CA GLU A 198 22.87 11.46 -4.81
C GLU A 198 22.54 10.03 -4.35
N THR A 199 23.52 9.16 -4.24
CA THR A 199 23.33 7.74 -3.88
C THR A 199 23.27 7.53 -2.35
N LEU A 200 23.76 8.47 -1.56
CA LEU A 200 23.76 8.46 -0.09
C LEU A 200 22.59 9.25 0.49
#